data_7c58ea50a573a3c7898a1acb8a3ec6ac
#
_entry.id   7c58ea50a573a3c7898a1acb8a3ec6ac
#
_cell.length_a   1.000
_cell.length_b   1.000
_cell.length_c   1.000
_cell.angle_alpha   90.00
_cell.angle_beta   90.00
_cell.angle_gamma   90.00
#
_symmetry.space_group_name_H-M   'P 1'
#
loop_
_entity.id
_entity.type
_entity.pdbx_description
1 polymer ?
#
loop_
_entity_poly.entity_id
_entity_poly.type
_entity_poly.pdbx_seq_one_letter_code
_entity_poly.pdbx_strand_id
1 'polypeptide(L)'
;MNNSLHSLSSGEGPPVILLHGLFGQGSNLRGVARALESNFTVHCLDLPDHGRSPWLAHASLSSYAERVEDWMTTHDIEAAHVLGHSLGGKVAMELALSRPERINKLVVADVAPVEYPGNHDRIIEALLRVAVRPCSSRGEAQLILEESIDEPGVVAYLMMGLARVGDTYRWRFNVEGLQAAYPALRAAPRPGAVHEGGALFLRGADSNYVLPAYEAEIGRRFPASQVVTIPDAGHWIHIDQAETFQHRVLEFLS
;
A
#
# COMPACT_ATOMS: atom_id res chain seq x y z
N MET A 1 -25.35 4.02 0.90
CA MET A 1 -24.02 4.32 1.48
C MET A 1 -23.07 4.49 0.31
N ASN A 2 -22.21 5.51 0.33
CA ASN A 2 -21.22 5.70 -0.74
C ASN A 2 -20.22 4.54 -0.70
N ASN A 3 -20.19 3.74 -1.74
CA ASN A 3 -19.36 2.52 -1.81
C ASN A 3 -17.99 2.81 -2.49
N SER A 4 -17.72 4.10 -2.79
CA SER A 4 -16.48 4.54 -3.43
C SER A 4 -15.34 4.66 -2.41
N LEU A 5 -14.12 4.39 -2.86
CA LEU A 5 -12.92 4.60 -2.05
C LEU A 5 -12.74 6.10 -1.75
N HIS A 6 -12.25 6.38 -0.54
CA HIS A 6 -11.83 7.74 -0.19
C HIS A 6 -10.49 8.05 -0.84
N SER A 7 -10.35 9.27 -1.37
CA SER A 7 -9.12 9.76 -1.99
C SER A 7 -8.78 11.18 -1.56
N LEU A 8 -7.48 11.49 -1.60
CA LEU A 8 -6.94 12.84 -1.53
C LEU A 8 -6.25 13.12 -2.86
N SER A 9 -6.67 14.20 -3.54
CA SER A 9 -6.15 14.52 -4.87
C SER A 9 -5.44 15.87 -4.87
N SER A 10 -4.35 15.99 -5.65
CA SER A 10 -3.59 17.23 -5.85
C SER A 10 -2.91 17.23 -7.21
N GLY A 11 -2.49 18.42 -7.68
CA GLY A 11 -1.79 18.60 -8.95
C GLY A 11 -2.70 18.57 -10.16
N GLU A 12 -2.09 18.76 -11.35
CA GLU A 12 -2.74 18.75 -12.66
C GLU A 12 -1.85 17.97 -13.66
N GLY A 13 -2.46 17.22 -14.57
CA GLY A 13 -1.78 16.43 -15.59
C GLY A 13 -2.28 14.99 -15.66
N PRO A 14 -1.51 14.08 -16.27
CA PRO A 14 -1.85 12.66 -16.33
C PRO A 14 -2.10 12.05 -14.96
N PRO A 15 -3.08 11.14 -14.80
CA PRO A 15 -3.43 10.59 -13.50
C PRO A 15 -2.39 9.61 -12.96
N VAL A 16 -2.04 9.76 -11.67
CA VAL A 16 -1.22 8.83 -10.89
C VAL A 16 -2.00 8.41 -9.64
N ILE A 17 -2.17 7.13 -9.41
CA ILE A 17 -2.83 6.55 -8.24
C ILE A 17 -1.77 6.01 -7.29
N LEU A 18 -1.83 6.43 -6.02
CA LEU A 18 -0.95 5.98 -4.95
C LEU A 18 -1.71 5.09 -3.97
N LEU A 19 -1.19 3.87 -3.74
CA LEU A 19 -1.77 2.85 -2.88
C LEU A 19 -0.83 2.54 -1.72
N HIS A 20 -1.31 2.72 -0.49
CA HIS A 20 -0.53 2.55 0.75
C HIS A 20 -0.40 1.09 1.21
N GLY A 21 0.49 0.84 2.17
CA GLY A 21 0.71 -0.47 2.80
C GLY A 21 -0.37 -0.86 3.83
N LEU A 22 -0.27 -2.09 4.34
CA LEU A 22 -1.16 -2.63 5.37
C LEU A 22 -1.19 -1.72 6.59
N PHE A 23 -2.37 -1.50 7.19
CA PHE A 23 -2.65 -0.59 8.32
C PHE A 23 -2.40 0.90 8.03
N GLY A 24 -2.11 1.25 6.78
CA GLY A 24 -1.90 2.63 6.36
C GLY A 24 -3.18 3.35 5.93
N GLN A 25 -2.97 4.49 5.29
CA GLN A 25 -4.02 5.32 4.66
C GLN A 25 -3.37 6.18 3.57
N GLY A 26 -4.14 6.71 2.63
CA GLY A 26 -3.62 7.51 1.51
C GLY A 26 -2.72 8.67 1.94
N SER A 27 -3.02 9.30 3.08
CA SER A 27 -2.21 10.40 3.60
C SER A 27 -0.77 10.00 3.99
N ASN A 28 -0.45 8.72 4.15
CA ASN A 28 0.92 8.23 4.39
C ASN A 28 1.83 8.49 3.17
N LEU A 29 1.25 8.57 1.97
CA LEU A 29 1.97 8.81 0.72
C LEU A 29 1.99 10.28 0.28
N ARG A 30 1.57 11.24 1.14
CA ARG A 30 1.57 12.68 0.80
C ARG A 30 2.93 13.24 0.44
N GLY A 31 4.02 12.69 1.00
CA GLY A 31 5.38 13.07 0.62
C GLY A 31 5.68 12.74 -0.84
N VAL A 32 5.26 11.55 -1.28
CA VAL A 32 5.36 11.13 -2.69
C VAL A 32 4.45 11.96 -3.58
N ALA A 33 3.20 12.20 -3.15
CA ALA A 33 2.25 13.01 -3.90
C ALA A 33 2.78 14.41 -4.18
N ARG A 34 3.36 15.10 -3.18
CA ARG A 34 3.96 16.43 -3.34
C ARG A 34 5.08 16.47 -4.38
N ALA A 35 5.87 15.42 -4.47
CA ALA A 35 6.95 15.35 -5.46
C ALA A 35 6.42 15.17 -6.90
N LEU A 36 5.23 14.58 -7.05
CA LEU A 36 4.63 14.28 -8.36
C LEU A 36 3.63 15.35 -8.83
N GLU A 37 3.00 16.12 -7.93
CA GLU A 37 1.87 17.01 -8.23
C GLU A 37 2.19 18.17 -9.19
N SER A 38 3.47 18.49 -9.44
CA SER A 38 3.86 19.47 -10.45
C SER A 38 3.72 18.96 -11.89
N ASN A 39 3.64 17.64 -12.10
CA ASN A 39 3.61 17.01 -13.42
C ASN A 39 2.38 16.11 -13.63
N PHE A 40 1.69 15.75 -12.55
CA PHE A 40 0.63 14.75 -12.54
C PHE A 40 -0.55 15.18 -11.67
N THR A 41 -1.75 14.70 -12.01
CA THR A 41 -2.86 14.66 -11.09
C THR A 41 -2.70 13.43 -10.20
N VAL A 42 -2.38 13.64 -8.91
CA VAL A 42 -2.05 12.56 -7.98
C VAL A 42 -3.22 12.24 -7.07
N HIS A 43 -3.59 10.98 -7.00
CA HIS A 43 -4.69 10.47 -6.17
C HIS A 43 -4.16 9.49 -5.12
N CYS A 44 -4.12 9.89 -3.86
CA CYS A 44 -3.80 9.00 -2.74
C CYS A 44 -5.08 8.33 -2.25
N LEU A 45 -5.27 7.04 -2.53
CA LEU A 45 -6.46 6.31 -2.13
C LEU A 45 -6.27 5.67 -0.74
N ASP A 46 -7.33 5.70 0.06
CA ASP A 46 -7.48 4.77 1.17
C ASP A 46 -7.97 3.44 0.58
N LEU A 47 -7.21 2.35 0.74
CA LEU A 47 -7.63 1.01 0.33
C LEU A 47 -8.87 0.55 1.12
N PRO A 48 -9.65 -0.42 0.62
CA PRO A 48 -10.73 -1.00 1.43
C PRO A 48 -10.23 -1.42 2.82
N ASP A 49 -11.10 -1.41 3.82
CA ASP A 49 -10.78 -1.71 5.22
C ASP A 49 -9.82 -0.74 5.91
N HIS A 50 -9.44 0.36 5.24
CA HIS A 50 -8.49 1.36 5.75
C HIS A 50 -9.05 2.78 5.65
N GLY A 51 -8.57 3.65 6.54
CA GLY A 51 -8.84 5.09 6.50
C GLY A 51 -10.32 5.43 6.57
N ARG A 52 -10.82 6.05 5.50
CA ARG A 52 -12.24 6.45 5.33
C ARG A 52 -12.97 5.61 4.29
N SER A 53 -12.28 4.64 3.69
CA SER A 53 -12.87 3.74 2.71
C SER A 53 -13.79 2.70 3.34
N PRO A 54 -14.74 2.14 2.57
CA PRO A 54 -15.66 1.13 3.05
C PRO A 54 -14.95 -0.15 3.50
N TRP A 55 -15.50 -0.81 4.49
CA TRP A 55 -15.08 -2.14 4.93
C TRP A 55 -15.75 -3.21 4.09
N LEU A 56 -15.00 -4.26 3.73
CA LEU A 56 -15.49 -5.35 2.91
C LEU A 56 -15.86 -6.57 3.78
N ALA A 57 -16.91 -7.27 3.39
CA ALA A 57 -17.26 -8.55 4.01
C ALA A 57 -16.24 -9.65 3.70
N HIS A 58 -15.61 -9.59 2.52
CA HIS A 58 -14.59 -10.54 2.08
C HIS A 58 -13.47 -9.75 1.37
N ALA A 59 -12.36 -9.56 2.08
CA ALA A 59 -11.20 -8.84 1.56
C ALA A 59 -10.20 -9.82 0.93
N SER A 60 -9.68 -9.45 -0.25
CA SER A 60 -8.64 -10.14 -1.00
C SER A 60 -7.91 -9.15 -1.91
N LEU A 61 -6.80 -9.55 -2.52
CA LEU A 61 -6.11 -8.72 -3.52
C LEU A 61 -7.04 -8.40 -4.69
N SER A 62 -7.81 -9.39 -5.17
CA SER A 62 -8.76 -9.21 -6.28
C SER A 62 -9.86 -8.21 -5.92
N SER A 63 -10.52 -8.37 -4.77
CA SER A 63 -11.56 -7.44 -4.35
C SER A 63 -11.04 -6.03 -4.11
N TYR A 64 -9.79 -5.87 -3.65
CA TYR A 64 -9.17 -4.55 -3.50
C TYR A 64 -8.86 -3.91 -4.85
N ALA A 65 -8.31 -4.68 -5.81
CA ALA A 65 -8.04 -4.21 -7.16
C ALA A 65 -9.34 -3.81 -7.89
N GLU A 66 -10.42 -4.59 -7.75
CA GLU A 66 -11.74 -4.26 -8.26
C GLU A 66 -12.26 -2.93 -7.71
N ARG A 67 -12.07 -2.65 -6.41
CA ARG A 67 -12.47 -1.36 -5.82
C ARG A 67 -11.66 -0.18 -6.34
N VAL A 68 -10.36 -0.40 -6.64
CA VAL A 68 -9.54 0.64 -7.29
C VAL A 68 -10.03 0.88 -8.71
N GLU A 69 -10.35 -0.16 -9.48
CA GLU A 69 -10.92 -0.07 -10.82
C GLU A 69 -12.29 0.66 -10.82
N ASP A 70 -13.19 0.30 -9.90
CA ASP A 70 -14.48 0.96 -9.70
C ASP A 70 -14.30 2.46 -9.41
N TRP A 71 -13.30 2.79 -8.57
CA TRP A 71 -12.97 4.18 -8.26
C TRP A 71 -12.48 4.93 -9.49
N MET A 72 -11.58 4.34 -10.29
CA MET A 72 -11.11 4.92 -11.55
C MET A 72 -12.28 5.19 -12.50
N THR A 73 -13.18 4.22 -12.67
CA THR A 73 -14.36 4.34 -13.53
C THR A 73 -15.30 5.45 -13.06
N THR A 74 -15.53 5.56 -11.75
CA THR A 74 -16.39 6.60 -11.17
C THR A 74 -15.81 8.02 -11.33
N HIS A 75 -14.48 8.13 -11.53
CA HIS A 75 -13.78 9.40 -11.71
C HIS A 75 -13.37 9.66 -13.17
N ASP A 76 -13.96 8.91 -14.13
CA ASP A 76 -13.70 9.04 -15.57
C ASP A 76 -12.21 8.87 -15.93
N ILE A 77 -11.46 8.06 -15.16
CA ILE A 77 -10.06 7.73 -15.42
C ILE A 77 -10.02 6.41 -16.20
N GLU A 78 -9.74 6.50 -17.50
CA GLU A 78 -9.66 5.32 -18.36
C GLU A 78 -8.41 4.49 -18.05
N ALA A 79 -7.25 5.13 -17.94
CA ALA A 79 -5.98 4.51 -17.54
C ALA A 79 -5.14 5.49 -16.71
N ALA A 80 -4.31 4.96 -15.81
CA ALA A 80 -3.46 5.76 -14.92
C ALA A 80 -2.08 5.11 -14.74
N HIS A 81 -1.10 5.91 -14.30
CA HIS A 81 0.06 5.36 -13.61
C HIS A 81 -0.37 4.88 -12.22
N VAL A 82 0.12 3.74 -11.77
CA VAL A 82 -0.20 3.23 -10.44
C VAL A 82 1.09 2.94 -9.68
N LEU A 83 1.21 3.53 -8.49
CA LEU A 83 2.27 3.27 -7.54
C LEU A 83 1.69 2.65 -6.27
N GLY A 84 2.20 1.50 -5.87
CA GLY A 84 1.79 0.84 -4.64
C GLY A 84 2.97 0.47 -3.76
N HIS A 85 2.85 0.73 -2.45
CA HIS A 85 3.81 0.30 -1.44
C HIS A 85 3.29 -0.93 -0.70
N SER A 86 4.12 -1.97 -0.55
CA SER A 86 3.80 -3.17 0.24
C SER A 86 2.47 -3.81 -0.19
N LEU A 87 1.44 -3.86 0.68
CA LEU A 87 0.09 -4.31 0.30
C LEU A 87 -0.45 -3.54 -0.92
N GLY A 88 -0.29 -2.21 -0.96
CA GLY A 88 -0.68 -1.41 -2.11
C GLY A 88 0.05 -1.81 -3.39
N GLY A 89 1.31 -2.27 -3.29
CA GLY A 89 2.06 -2.84 -4.41
C GLY A 89 1.47 -4.16 -4.89
N LYS A 90 1.00 -5.02 -3.98
CA LYS A 90 0.29 -6.25 -4.35
C LYS A 90 -1.04 -5.96 -5.05
N VAL A 91 -1.79 -4.97 -4.56
CA VAL A 91 -3.05 -4.53 -5.18
C VAL A 91 -2.78 -3.91 -6.56
N ALA A 92 -1.73 -3.10 -6.70
CA ALA A 92 -1.32 -2.52 -7.97
C ALA A 92 -0.92 -3.61 -9.00
N MET A 93 -0.15 -4.62 -8.56
CA MET A 93 0.18 -5.78 -9.39
C MET A 93 -1.05 -6.60 -9.77
N GLU A 94 -1.99 -6.86 -8.82
CA GLU A 94 -3.24 -7.56 -9.10
C GLU A 94 -4.06 -6.83 -10.17
N LEU A 95 -4.18 -5.50 -10.05
CA LEU A 95 -4.87 -4.65 -11.03
C LEU A 95 -4.17 -4.72 -12.40
N ALA A 96 -2.84 -4.57 -12.46
CA ALA A 96 -2.09 -4.65 -13.71
C ALA A 96 -2.20 -6.01 -14.40
N LEU A 97 -2.26 -7.09 -13.62
CA LEU A 97 -2.39 -8.46 -14.13
C LEU A 97 -3.83 -8.83 -14.54
N SER A 98 -4.84 -8.13 -14.00
CA SER A 98 -6.26 -8.39 -14.31
C SER A 98 -6.82 -7.42 -15.35
N ARG A 99 -6.32 -6.20 -15.40
CA ARG A 99 -6.78 -5.10 -16.26
C ARG A 99 -5.58 -4.32 -16.82
N PRO A 100 -4.72 -4.96 -17.64
CA PRO A 100 -3.51 -4.33 -18.14
C PRO A 100 -3.77 -3.03 -18.89
N GLU A 101 -4.93 -2.91 -19.55
CA GLU A 101 -5.38 -1.71 -20.27
C GLU A 101 -5.63 -0.49 -19.36
N ARG A 102 -5.81 -0.71 -18.05
CA ARG A 102 -6.02 0.36 -17.06
C ARG A 102 -4.70 0.97 -16.55
N ILE A 103 -3.56 0.37 -16.88
CA ILE A 103 -2.24 0.73 -16.34
C ILE A 103 -1.34 1.32 -17.42
N ASN A 104 -1.00 2.59 -17.30
CA ASN A 104 -0.01 3.22 -18.18
C ASN A 104 1.42 2.80 -17.82
N LYS A 105 1.81 2.97 -16.56
CA LYS A 105 3.10 2.49 -15.99
C LYS A 105 2.84 2.04 -14.56
N LEU A 106 3.51 0.99 -14.12
CA LEU A 106 3.39 0.40 -12.79
C LEU A 106 4.64 0.67 -11.97
N VAL A 107 4.50 1.20 -10.75
CA VAL A 107 5.59 1.29 -9.77
C VAL A 107 5.24 0.46 -8.54
N VAL A 108 6.11 -0.47 -8.19
CA VAL A 108 5.95 -1.36 -7.03
C VAL A 108 7.06 -1.07 -6.03
N ALA A 109 6.68 -0.59 -4.86
CA ALA A 109 7.60 -0.21 -3.80
C ALA A 109 7.68 -1.32 -2.74
N ASP A 110 8.82 -1.96 -2.68
CA ASP A 110 9.31 -2.94 -1.72
C ASP A 110 8.36 -4.13 -1.45
N VAL A 111 7.88 -4.75 -2.53
CA VAL A 111 7.17 -6.03 -2.49
C VAL A 111 7.32 -6.77 -3.82
N ALA A 112 7.32 -8.12 -3.79
CA ALA A 112 7.41 -8.98 -4.97
C ALA A 112 6.07 -9.68 -5.27
N PRO A 113 5.86 -10.21 -6.51
CA PRO A 113 4.63 -10.92 -6.91
C PRO A 113 4.58 -12.37 -6.39
N VAL A 114 4.94 -12.57 -5.12
CA VAL A 114 4.99 -13.89 -4.46
C VAL A 114 4.05 -13.95 -3.26
N GLU A 115 3.73 -15.13 -2.77
CA GLU A 115 3.12 -15.29 -1.45
C GLU A 115 4.17 -15.06 -0.36
N TYR A 116 3.81 -14.31 0.68
CA TYR A 116 4.67 -14.09 1.84
C TYR A 116 4.28 -14.98 3.03
N PRO A 117 5.22 -15.37 3.91
CA PRO A 117 4.89 -16.00 5.16
C PRO A 117 4.07 -15.07 6.06
N GLY A 118 3.28 -15.62 6.96
CA GLY A 118 2.58 -14.85 7.99
C GLY A 118 3.56 -14.41 9.09
N ASN A 119 3.93 -13.15 9.11
CA ASN A 119 4.88 -12.58 10.07
C ASN A 119 4.34 -11.36 10.83
N HIS A 120 3.04 -11.04 10.66
CA HIS A 120 2.39 -9.91 11.33
C HIS A 120 1.51 -10.33 12.53
N ASP A 121 1.54 -11.58 12.96
CA ASP A 121 0.65 -12.09 14.01
C ASP A 121 0.76 -11.28 15.31
N ARG A 122 1.98 -10.98 15.77
CA ARG A 122 2.22 -10.14 16.96
C ARG A 122 1.67 -8.73 16.80
N ILE A 123 1.81 -8.14 15.61
CA ILE A 123 1.28 -6.81 15.29
C ILE A 123 -0.24 -6.86 15.33
N ILE A 124 -0.86 -7.84 14.69
CA ILE A 124 -2.32 -8.00 14.64
C ILE A 124 -2.88 -8.21 16.04
N GLU A 125 -2.26 -9.05 16.87
CA GLU A 125 -2.64 -9.26 18.26
C GLU A 125 -2.58 -7.96 19.09
N ALA A 126 -1.51 -7.17 18.95
CA ALA A 126 -1.39 -5.89 19.63
C ALA A 126 -2.46 -4.89 19.18
N LEU A 127 -2.76 -4.84 17.88
CA LEU A 127 -3.82 -4.00 17.33
C LEU A 127 -5.22 -4.40 17.85
N LEU A 128 -5.49 -5.71 17.94
CA LEU A 128 -6.74 -6.23 18.51
C LEU A 128 -6.91 -5.87 19.97
N ARG A 129 -5.84 -5.92 20.79
CA ARG A 129 -5.88 -5.51 22.21
C ARG A 129 -6.34 -4.04 22.35
N VAL A 130 -5.88 -3.16 21.48
CA VAL A 130 -6.34 -1.75 21.42
C VAL A 130 -7.78 -1.64 20.90
N ALA A 131 -8.17 -2.48 19.94
CA ALA A 131 -9.50 -2.44 19.33
C ALA A 131 -10.61 -2.87 20.30
N VAL A 132 -10.39 -3.94 21.08
CA VAL A 132 -11.39 -4.48 22.03
C VAL A 132 -11.50 -3.64 23.30
N ARG A 133 -10.47 -2.87 23.64
CA ARG A 133 -10.45 -1.97 24.80
C ARG A 133 -10.10 -0.55 24.35
N PRO A 134 -11.11 0.26 23.97
CA PRO A 134 -10.86 1.63 23.52
C PRO A 134 -10.03 2.42 24.54
N CYS A 135 -8.89 2.94 24.11
CA CYS A 135 -7.97 3.69 24.96
C CYS A 135 -8.49 5.11 25.21
N SER A 136 -8.22 5.64 26.38
CA SER A 136 -8.55 7.02 26.77
C SER A 136 -7.54 8.04 26.24
N SER A 137 -6.34 7.58 25.87
CA SER A 137 -5.27 8.41 25.34
C SER A 137 -4.45 7.70 24.25
N ARG A 138 -3.75 8.47 23.42
CA ARG A 138 -2.78 7.93 22.44
C ARG A 138 -1.64 7.18 23.16
N GLY A 139 -1.17 7.72 24.29
CA GLY A 139 -0.09 7.09 25.06
C GLY A 139 -0.47 5.71 25.60
N GLU A 140 -1.72 5.51 26.02
CA GLU A 140 -2.20 4.18 26.44
C GLU A 140 -2.16 3.18 25.27
N ALA A 141 -2.63 3.56 24.09
CA ALA A 141 -2.55 2.73 22.89
C ALA A 141 -1.09 2.43 22.48
N GLN A 142 -0.21 3.42 22.56
CA GLN A 142 1.21 3.27 22.24
C GLN A 142 1.89 2.25 23.18
N LEU A 143 1.66 2.33 24.48
CA LEU A 143 2.21 1.39 25.47
C LEU A 143 1.79 -0.05 25.18
N ILE A 144 0.51 -0.26 24.79
CA ILE A 144 0.02 -1.60 24.41
C ILE A 144 0.78 -2.15 23.18
N LEU A 145 1.08 -1.31 22.19
CA LEU A 145 1.84 -1.72 21.02
C LEU A 145 3.30 -2.05 21.37
N GLU A 146 3.94 -1.20 22.18
CA GLU A 146 5.35 -1.35 22.61
C GLU A 146 5.60 -2.59 23.45
N GLU A 147 4.56 -3.18 24.10
CA GLU A 147 4.68 -4.47 24.78
C GLU A 147 4.93 -5.66 23.83
N SER A 148 4.61 -5.53 22.54
CA SER A 148 4.64 -6.63 21.57
C SER A 148 5.46 -6.32 20.31
N ILE A 149 5.82 -5.05 20.09
CA ILE A 149 6.49 -4.56 18.88
C ILE A 149 7.75 -3.82 19.30
N ASP A 150 8.90 -4.40 18.99
CA ASP A 150 10.22 -3.90 19.39
C ASP A 150 10.70 -2.72 18.51
N GLU A 151 10.15 -2.58 17.28
CA GLU A 151 10.59 -1.58 16.31
C GLU A 151 9.80 -0.26 16.47
N PRO A 152 10.42 0.83 16.96
CA PRO A 152 9.74 2.10 17.17
C PRO A 152 9.12 2.70 15.91
N GLY A 153 9.75 2.47 14.74
CA GLY A 153 9.23 2.92 13.45
C GLY A 153 7.90 2.25 13.08
N VAL A 154 7.74 0.95 13.40
CA VAL A 154 6.49 0.22 13.20
C VAL A 154 5.40 0.80 14.11
N VAL A 155 5.70 0.98 15.39
CA VAL A 155 4.75 1.59 16.35
C VAL A 155 4.31 2.97 15.88
N ALA A 156 5.25 3.83 15.49
CA ALA A 156 4.95 5.18 14.99
C ALA A 156 4.04 5.14 13.74
N TYR A 157 4.30 4.23 12.80
CA TYR A 157 3.48 4.03 11.61
C TYR A 157 2.05 3.61 11.98
N LEU A 158 1.88 2.60 12.83
CA LEU A 158 0.56 2.13 13.27
C LEU A 158 -0.22 3.22 13.99
N MET A 159 0.45 3.99 14.85
CA MET A 159 -0.14 5.11 15.59
C MET A 159 -0.69 6.23 14.69
N MET A 160 -0.27 6.33 13.41
CA MET A 160 -0.89 7.26 12.45
C MET A 160 -2.32 6.86 12.11
N GLY A 161 -2.66 5.57 12.19
CA GLY A 161 -4.00 5.04 11.99
C GLY A 161 -4.95 5.24 13.18
N LEU A 162 -4.45 5.72 14.33
CA LEU A 162 -5.28 5.91 15.53
C LEU A 162 -5.97 7.28 15.52
N ALA A 163 -7.29 7.29 15.64
CA ALA A 163 -8.11 8.50 15.65
C ALA A 163 -8.92 8.64 16.94
N ARG A 164 -9.16 9.90 17.36
CA ARG A 164 -10.06 10.19 18.46
C ARG A 164 -11.52 10.12 17.98
N VAL A 165 -12.35 9.39 18.72
CA VAL A 165 -13.79 9.27 18.48
C VAL A 165 -14.50 9.47 19.83
N GLY A 166 -15.09 10.65 20.01
CA GLY A 166 -15.61 11.07 21.32
C GLY A 166 -14.47 11.16 22.35
N ASP A 167 -14.60 10.45 23.46
CA ASP A 167 -13.62 10.43 24.56
C ASP A 167 -12.62 9.26 24.47
N THR A 168 -12.66 8.49 23.40
CA THR A 168 -11.79 7.32 23.20
C THR A 168 -11.04 7.40 21.88
N TYR A 169 -10.04 6.52 21.71
CA TYR A 169 -9.27 6.34 20.50
C TYR A 169 -9.60 5.01 19.85
N ARG A 170 -9.71 5.01 18.52
CA ARG A 170 -10.02 3.82 17.71
C ARG A 170 -9.16 3.81 16.45
N TRP A 171 -8.91 2.62 15.93
CA TRP A 171 -8.27 2.46 14.63
C TRP A 171 -9.17 2.97 13.49
N ARG A 172 -8.54 3.56 12.48
CA ARG A 172 -9.16 3.93 11.19
C ARG A 172 -9.15 2.77 10.19
N PHE A 173 -8.76 1.59 10.62
CA PHE A 173 -8.77 0.39 9.80
C PHE A 173 -9.49 -0.74 10.53
N ASN A 174 -10.01 -1.67 9.75
CA ASN A 174 -10.80 -2.81 10.19
C ASN A 174 -9.88 -3.94 10.69
N VAL A 175 -9.40 -3.89 11.93
CA VAL A 175 -8.42 -4.86 12.46
C VAL A 175 -8.91 -6.30 12.31
N GLU A 176 -10.18 -6.56 12.71
CA GLU A 176 -10.77 -7.91 12.68
C GLU A 176 -10.92 -8.42 11.24
N GLY A 177 -11.41 -7.56 10.33
CA GLY A 177 -11.52 -7.90 8.90
C GLY A 177 -10.17 -8.15 8.26
N LEU A 178 -9.17 -7.32 8.58
CA LEU A 178 -7.80 -7.48 8.08
C LEU A 178 -7.13 -8.74 8.65
N GLN A 179 -7.37 -9.09 9.92
CA GLN A 179 -6.91 -10.36 10.49
C GLN A 179 -7.48 -11.56 9.71
N ALA A 180 -8.80 -11.57 9.51
CA ALA A 180 -9.47 -12.66 8.79
C ALA A 180 -9.00 -12.76 7.33
N ALA A 181 -8.74 -11.63 6.67
CA ALA A 181 -8.30 -11.55 5.29
C ALA A 181 -6.78 -11.71 5.11
N TYR A 182 -5.98 -11.69 6.17
CA TYR A 182 -4.53 -11.64 6.09
C TYR A 182 -3.91 -12.73 5.20
N PRO A 183 -4.35 -14.00 5.23
CA PRO A 183 -3.86 -15.01 4.29
C PRO A 183 -4.11 -14.66 2.81
N ALA A 184 -5.27 -14.10 2.48
CA ALA A 184 -5.60 -13.68 1.12
C ALA A 184 -4.84 -12.43 0.67
N LEU A 185 -4.56 -11.49 1.59
CA LEU A 185 -3.83 -10.26 1.29
C LEU A 185 -2.32 -10.47 1.14
N ARG A 186 -1.73 -11.49 1.77
CA ARG A 186 -0.32 -11.87 1.61
C ARG A 186 -0.06 -12.83 0.45
N ALA A 187 -1.10 -13.36 -0.19
CA ALA A 187 -1.00 -14.28 -1.33
C ALA A 187 -0.27 -13.67 -2.54
N ALA A 188 0.18 -14.50 -3.46
CA ALA A 188 0.70 -14.01 -4.74
C ALA A 188 -0.43 -13.35 -5.55
N PRO A 189 -0.25 -12.13 -6.11
CA PRO A 189 -1.25 -11.51 -6.95
C PRO A 189 -1.47 -12.37 -8.21
N ARG A 190 -2.71 -12.62 -8.59
CA ARG A 190 -3.21 -13.31 -9.79
C ARG A 190 -2.23 -14.34 -10.39
N PRO A 191 -2.06 -15.53 -9.79
CA PRO A 191 -1.07 -16.52 -10.24
C PRO A 191 -1.21 -16.87 -11.73
N GLY A 192 -0.07 -16.97 -12.42
CA GLY A 192 -0.01 -17.37 -13.84
C GLY A 192 -0.23 -16.25 -14.86
N ALA A 193 -0.77 -15.09 -14.48
CA ALA A 193 -0.93 -13.95 -15.39
C ALA A 193 0.38 -13.19 -15.60
N VAL A 194 0.51 -12.51 -16.75
CA VAL A 194 1.67 -11.69 -17.15
C VAL A 194 1.19 -10.29 -17.53
N HIS A 195 1.95 -9.26 -17.15
CA HIS A 195 1.72 -7.88 -17.55
C HIS A 195 2.90 -7.41 -18.40
N GLU A 196 2.65 -7.14 -19.67
CA GLU A 196 3.66 -6.76 -20.67
C GLU A 196 4.03 -5.26 -20.63
N GLY A 197 3.28 -4.46 -19.87
CA GLY A 197 3.52 -3.01 -19.75
C GLY A 197 4.76 -2.70 -18.92
N GLY A 198 5.25 -1.45 -19.03
CA GLY A 198 6.39 -0.98 -18.24
C GLY A 198 6.14 -1.03 -16.74
N ALA A 199 7.08 -1.63 -16.00
CA ALA A 199 7.01 -1.73 -14.55
C ALA A 199 8.36 -1.39 -13.90
N LEU A 200 8.32 -0.69 -12.77
CA LEU A 200 9.47 -0.38 -11.93
C LEU A 200 9.29 -1.00 -10.55
N PHE A 201 10.18 -1.90 -10.17
CA PHE A 201 10.27 -2.45 -8.82
C PHE A 201 11.39 -1.74 -8.07
N LEU A 202 11.06 -1.02 -7.02
CA LEU A 202 12.01 -0.38 -6.11
C LEU A 202 12.12 -1.20 -4.84
N ARG A 203 13.34 -1.64 -4.48
CA ARG A 203 13.57 -2.37 -3.23
C ARG A 203 14.54 -1.62 -2.32
N GLY A 204 14.34 -1.73 -1.01
CA GLY A 204 15.32 -1.28 -0.02
C GLY A 204 16.49 -2.29 0.07
N ALA A 205 17.73 -1.77 0.15
CA ALA A 205 18.91 -2.64 0.31
C ALA A 205 18.87 -3.43 1.62
N ASP A 206 18.29 -2.85 2.66
CA ASP A 206 18.17 -3.42 4.01
C ASP A 206 16.79 -4.08 4.25
N SER A 207 15.98 -4.25 3.19
CA SER A 207 14.66 -4.88 3.25
C SER A 207 14.71 -6.35 2.89
N ASN A 208 13.91 -7.16 3.58
CA ASN A 208 13.70 -8.58 3.30
C ASN A 208 12.47 -8.88 2.42
N TYR A 209 11.81 -7.85 1.86
CA TYR A 209 10.59 -8.03 1.07
C TYR A 209 10.85 -8.34 -0.41
N VAL A 210 11.92 -7.81 -1.01
CA VAL A 210 12.29 -8.13 -2.39
C VAL A 210 13.68 -8.78 -2.39
N LEU A 211 13.70 -10.09 -2.15
CA LEU A 211 14.92 -10.88 -2.15
C LEU A 211 15.42 -11.13 -3.59
N PRO A 212 16.73 -11.34 -3.79
CA PRO A 212 17.28 -11.76 -5.09
C PRO A 212 16.59 -13.01 -5.65
N ALA A 213 16.16 -13.93 -4.80
CA ALA A 213 15.43 -15.14 -5.19
C ALA A 213 14.07 -14.84 -5.88
N TYR A 214 13.50 -13.65 -5.70
CA TYR A 214 12.22 -13.26 -6.31
C TYR A 214 12.38 -12.57 -7.67
N GLU A 215 13.60 -12.20 -8.07
CA GLU A 215 13.84 -11.49 -9.34
C GLU A 215 13.41 -12.31 -10.56
N ALA A 216 13.61 -13.64 -10.53
CA ALA A 216 13.14 -14.52 -11.59
C ALA A 216 11.60 -14.52 -11.73
N GLU A 217 10.87 -14.46 -10.62
CA GLU A 217 9.41 -14.38 -10.62
C GLU A 217 8.92 -13.00 -11.08
N ILE A 218 9.61 -11.92 -10.67
CA ILE A 218 9.33 -10.57 -11.18
C ILE A 218 9.49 -10.55 -12.70
N GLY A 219 10.63 -10.99 -13.24
CA GLY A 219 10.88 -11.00 -14.69
C GLY A 219 9.91 -11.90 -15.46
N ARG A 220 9.46 -13.00 -14.87
CA ARG A 220 8.47 -13.91 -15.49
C ARG A 220 7.09 -13.28 -15.57
N ARG A 221 6.69 -12.50 -14.56
CA ARG A 221 5.34 -11.90 -14.45
C ARG A 221 5.25 -10.51 -15.05
N PHE A 222 6.37 -9.80 -15.09
CA PHE A 222 6.53 -8.44 -15.58
C PHE A 222 7.77 -8.35 -16.46
N PRO A 223 7.75 -8.91 -17.70
CA PRO A 223 8.95 -9.02 -18.55
C PRO A 223 9.55 -7.68 -18.96
N ALA A 224 8.77 -6.60 -19.00
CA ALA A 224 9.25 -5.23 -19.25
C ALA A 224 9.60 -4.48 -17.94
N SER A 225 9.93 -5.19 -16.86
CA SER A 225 10.26 -4.58 -15.58
C SER A 225 11.73 -4.21 -15.44
N GLN A 226 11.95 -3.17 -14.61
CA GLN A 226 13.24 -2.81 -14.06
C GLN A 226 13.19 -3.04 -12.54
N VAL A 227 14.25 -3.65 -11.98
CA VAL A 227 14.41 -3.78 -10.52
C VAL A 227 15.56 -2.88 -10.09
N VAL A 228 15.26 -1.90 -9.23
CA VAL A 228 16.23 -0.91 -8.74
C VAL A 228 16.35 -1.01 -7.22
N THR A 229 17.58 -1.17 -6.73
CA THR A 229 17.88 -1.17 -5.30
C THR A 229 18.15 0.25 -4.81
N ILE A 230 17.51 0.66 -3.72
CA ILE A 230 17.75 1.92 -3.04
C ILE A 230 18.66 1.61 -1.83
N PRO A 231 19.89 2.14 -1.79
CA PRO A 231 20.81 1.92 -0.68
C PRO A 231 20.30 2.57 0.61
N ASP A 232 20.74 2.08 1.77
CA ASP A 232 20.42 2.61 3.10
C ASP A 232 18.90 2.78 3.33
N ALA A 233 18.09 1.87 2.81
CA ALA A 233 16.64 1.87 2.95
C ALA A 233 16.12 0.50 3.36
N GLY A 234 15.23 0.49 4.36
CA GLY A 234 14.43 -0.67 4.77
C GLY A 234 13.13 -0.76 3.97
N HIS A 235 12.08 -1.31 4.63
CA HIS A 235 10.77 -1.50 3.99
C HIS A 235 10.06 -0.19 3.62
N TRP A 236 10.28 0.90 4.36
CA TRP A 236 9.70 2.21 4.06
C TRP A 236 10.62 3.07 3.19
N ILE A 237 11.04 2.54 2.03
CA ILE A 237 11.97 3.20 1.10
C ILE A 237 11.59 4.65 0.75
N HIS A 238 10.30 4.97 0.71
CA HIS A 238 9.77 6.31 0.45
C HIS A 238 9.87 7.27 1.64
N ILE A 239 10.26 6.76 2.82
CA ILE A 239 10.56 7.51 4.05
C ILE A 239 12.07 7.56 4.26
N ASP A 240 12.74 6.38 4.23
CA ASP A 240 14.15 6.23 4.55
C ASP A 240 15.03 6.98 3.55
N GLN A 241 14.69 6.93 2.25
CA GLN A 241 15.43 7.57 1.15
C GLN A 241 14.49 8.33 0.21
N ALA A 242 13.74 9.27 0.78
CA ALA A 242 12.65 9.97 0.12
C ALA A 242 13.06 10.63 -1.21
N GLU A 243 14.17 11.36 -1.24
CA GLU A 243 14.64 12.06 -2.45
C GLU A 243 15.03 11.08 -3.57
N THR A 244 15.79 10.05 -3.23
CA THR A 244 16.20 9.01 -4.19
C THR A 244 14.98 8.27 -4.74
N PHE A 245 14.05 7.89 -3.86
CA PHE A 245 12.81 7.23 -4.25
C PHE A 245 11.99 8.09 -5.21
N GLN A 246 11.73 9.35 -4.85
CA GLN A 246 10.94 10.29 -5.65
C GLN A 246 11.59 10.55 -7.01
N HIS A 247 12.92 10.71 -7.07
CA HIS A 247 13.65 10.89 -8.32
C HIS A 247 13.47 9.70 -9.25
N ARG A 248 13.62 8.45 -8.75
CA ARG A 248 13.44 7.24 -9.55
C ARG A 248 12.01 7.07 -10.05
N VAL A 249 11.03 7.42 -9.22
CA VAL A 249 9.62 7.40 -9.63
C VAL A 249 9.36 8.42 -10.74
N LEU A 250 9.78 9.67 -10.57
CA LEU A 250 9.62 10.71 -11.57
C LEU A 250 10.29 10.35 -12.91
N GLU A 251 11.56 9.91 -12.86
CA GLU A 251 12.32 9.47 -14.03
C GLU A 251 11.58 8.37 -14.82
N PHE A 252 10.99 7.41 -14.12
CA PHE A 252 10.27 6.32 -14.74
C PHE A 252 8.91 6.75 -15.29
N LEU A 253 8.15 7.60 -14.59
CA LEU A 253 6.79 8.00 -14.98
C LEU A 253 6.80 9.01 -16.13
N SER A 254 7.81 9.85 -16.25
CA SER A 254 8.02 10.78 -17.36
C SER A 254 8.45 10.01 -18.63
#